data_667f9076e08c9a59bf0d14d53b5ee99b
#
_entry.id   667f9076e08c9a59bf0d14d53b5ee99b
#
_cell.length_a   1.000
_cell.length_b   1.000
_cell.length_c   1.000
_cell.angle_alpha   90.00
_cell.angle_beta   90.00
_cell.angle_gamma   90.00
#
_symmetry.space_group_name_H-M   'P 1'
#
loop_
_entity.id
_entity.type
_entity.pdbx_description
1 polymer ?
#
loop_
_entity_poly.entity_id
_entity_poly.type
_entity_poly.pdbx_seq_one_letter_code
_entity_poly.pdbx_strand_id
1 'polypeptide(L)'
;TSKEYLHSLAQTGLAKRFNNQIPAKYQERLDYELKVINEMGFDDYFLIVWDVMNFAHSVNITTGPGRGSAAGSLVSYALRITEVDPIEYNLLFERFLNPARQQMPDIDLDIPDNRRDEVIKYMFEKYGMNHAAQILTFGTLAAKQVLKDVCRVFGLNKVETYRWLDAIPHSKGKITLAEAYQKSKELQLLVNTNELSKILFATAEHLENLPRHYSIHAAGLVITDDSLAEIVGLQAGPLGIPVTQQTKLNVESLGLLKIDFLGLRNLTILGNIVAALRADGIDIDPNRIPLDDQETLALFQRGDTDAVFQFESDGIKRVLEQLHPDSFEDIVAVNALYRPGPMNNIDHFINRKHGKERVQYPDPSLKKILGTTYGVLVYQEQVMQTAQVLAGFSLGEADLLRRAMSKKNADVIQRERAKFIEGAIKLGRKKETAEKVYDYIA
;
A
#
# COMPACT_ATOMS: atom_id res chain seq x y z
N THR A 1 1.50 -3.36 32.67
CA THR A 1 0.46 -3.41 31.63
C THR A 1 1.09 -3.23 30.24
N SER A 2 0.44 -3.71 29.18
CA SER A 2 0.88 -3.53 27.78
C SER A 2 1.09 -2.05 27.46
N LYS A 3 0.20 -1.19 27.92
CA LYS A 3 0.30 0.27 27.80
C LYS A 3 1.61 0.83 28.37
N GLU A 4 1.95 0.48 29.60
CA GLU A 4 3.18 0.96 30.25
C GLU A 4 4.42 0.43 29.55
N TYR A 5 4.38 -0.81 29.11
CA TYR A 5 5.48 -1.43 28.39
C TYR A 5 5.69 -0.81 27.01
N LEU A 6 4.64 -0.60 26.23
CA LEU A 6 4.69 0.08 24.95
C LEU A 6 5.25 1.50 25.10
N HIS A 7 4.75 2.26 26.10
CA HIS A 7 5.23 3.60 26.39
C HIS A 7 6.74 3.60 26.70
N SER A 8 7.20 2.70 27.57
CA SER A 8 8.62 2.59 27.94
C SER A 8 9.50 2.24 26.74
N LEU A 9 9.07 1.30 25.91
CA LEU A 9 9.78 0.91 24.68
C LEU A 9 9.87 2.05 23.69
N ALA A 10 8.76 2.74 23.42
CA ALA A 10 8.70 3.83 22.47
C ALA A 10 9.55 5.03 22.93
N GLN A 11 9.48 5.39 24.25
CA GLN A 11 10.31 6.44 24.83
C GLN A 11 11.80 6.11 24.73
N THR A 12 12.17 4.87 25.09
CA THR A 12 13.56 4.41 24.99
C THR A 12 14.05 4.37 23.55
N GLY A 13 13.22 3.91 22.63
CA GLY A 13 13.54 3.86 21.21
C GLY A 13 13.72 5.25 20.60
N LEU A 14 12.83 6.18 20.92
CA LEU A 14 12.95 7.57 20.46
C LEU A 14 14.19 8.25 21.05
N ALA A 15 14.49 8.05 22.32
CA ALA A 15 15.70 8.57 22.94
C ALA A 15 16.97 8.07 22.24
N LYS A 16 17.02 6.81 21.82
CA LYS A 16 18.15 6.27 21.03
C LYS A 16 18.29 6.93 19.67
N ARG A 17 17.17 7.27 19.00
CA ARG A 17 17.19 7.99 17.71
C ARG A 17 17.83 9.38 17.82
N PHE A 18 17.66 10.04 18.95
CA PHE A 18 18.12 11.43 19.20
C PHE A 18 19.27 11.52 20.22
N ASN A 19 20.03 10.47 20.44
CA ASN A 19 21.15 10.46 21.40
C ASN A 19 20.75 11.02 22.77
N ASN A 20 19.58 10.67 23.27
CA ASN A 20 18.93 11.12 24.51
C ASN A 20 18.56 12.63 24.55
N GLN A 21 18.51 13.31 23.42
CA GLN A 21 18.10 14.72 23.30
C GLN A 21 16.87 14.86 22.41
N ILE A 22 15.73 14.35 22.87
CA ILE A 22 14.49 14.35 22.09
C ILE A 22 13.99 15.80 21.93
N PRO A 23 13.82 16.30 20.69
CA PRO A 23 13.22 17.62 20.46
C PRO A 23 11.75 17.65 20.94
N ALA A 24 11.30 18.78 21.48
CA ALA A 24 9.95 18.94 22.04
C ALA A 24 8.83 18.47 21.09
N LYS A 25 8.93 18.84 19.80
CA LYS A 25 7.94 18.44 18.77
C LYS A 25 7.80 16.92 18.60
N TYR A 26 8.88 16.16 18.83
CA TYR A 26 8.85 14.70 18.77
C TYR A 26 8.23 14.11 20.03
N GLN A 27 8.52 14.69 21.20
CA GLN A 27 7.90 14.24 22.45
C GLN A 27 6.38 14.48 22.43
N GLU A 28 5.95 15.67 22.04
CA GLU A 28 4.52 16.00 21.90
C GLU A 28 3.79 15.05 20.94
N ARG A 29 4.42 14.73 19.81
CA ARG A 29 3.86 13.80 18.83
C ARG A 29 3.81 12.37 19.37
N LEU A 30 4.86 11.92 20.09
CA LEU A 30 4.89 10.58 20.70
C LEU A 30 3.78 10.43 21.73
N ASP A 31 3.62 11.42 22.62
CA ASP A 31 2.60 11.40 23.67
C ASP A 31 1.19 11.37 23.08
N TYR A 32 0.97 12.13 22.01
CA TYR A 32 -0.28 12.13 21.26
C TYR A 32 -0.58 10.77 20.63
N GLU A 33 0.38 10.18 19.92
CA GLU A 33 0.18 8.89 19.25
C GLU A 33 -0.05 7.76 20.26
N LEU A 34 0.73 7.69 21.34
CA LEU A 34 0.56 6.71 22.41
C LEU A 34 -0.80 6.82 23.08
N LYS A 35 -1.30 8.05 23.30
CA LYS A 35 -2.66 8.27 23.81
C LYS A 35 -3.70 7.68 22.87
N VAL A 36 -3.63 7.99 21.59
CA VAL A 36 -4.61 7.49 20.58
C VAL A 36 -4.54 5.96 20.47
N ILE A 37 -3.34 5.37 20.40
CA ILE A 37 -3.15 3.91 20.35
C ILE A 37 -3.82 3.25 21.56
N ASN A 38 -3.59 3.78 22.76
CA ASN A 38 -4.16 3.24 23.99
C ASN A 38 -5.70 3.41 24.02
N GLU A 39 -6.24 4.59 23.67
CA GLU A 39 -7.68 4.82 23.62
C GLU A 39 -8.40 3.91 22.63
N MET A 40 -7.72 3.50 21.57
CA MET A 40 -8.25 2.56 20.57
C MET A 40 -7.97 1.08 20.92
N GLY A 41 -7.21 0.79 21.99
CA GLY A 41 -6.93 -0.58 22.45
C GLY A 41 -5.94 -1.35 21.58
N PHE A 42 -4.98 -0.69 20.92
CA PHE A 42 -4.04 -1.33 20.01
C PHE A 42 -2.63 -1.49 20.58
N ASP A 43 -2.45 -1.32 21.91
CA ASP A 43 -1.14 -1.47 22.57
C ASP A 43 -0.52 -2.85 22.28
N ASP A 44 -1.29 -3.93 22.42
CA ASP A 44 -0.82 -5.30 22.18
C ASP A 44 -0.45 -5.55 20.72
N TYR A 45 -1.21 -4.95 19.79
CA TYR A 45 -0.89 -5.02 18.36
C TYR A 45 0.51 -4.47 18.06
N PHE A 46 0.81 -3.27 18.57
CA PHE A 46 2.14 -2.67 18.39
C PHE A 46 3.25 -3.48 19.05
N LEU A 47 2.98 -4.06 20.21
CA LEU A 47 3.94 -4.92 20.91
C LEU A 47 4.24 -6.21 20.13
N ILE A 48 3.23 -6.85 19.54
CA ILE A 48 3.42 -8.04 18.71
C ILE A 48 4.23 -7.70 17.46
N VAL A 49 3.90 -6.61 16.77
CA VAL A 49 4.63 -6.17 15.58
C VAL A 49 6.07 -5.78 15.92
N TRP A 50 6.28 -5.06 17.02
CA TRP A 50 7.61 -4.74 17.53
C TRP A 50 8.43 -5.98 17.83
N ASP A 51 7.85 -6.97 18.47
CA ASP A 51 8.51 -8.21 18.85
C ASP A 51 9.04 -8.95 17.61
N VAL A 52 8.24 -9.06 16.58
CA VAL A 52 8.63 -9.67 15.31
C VAL A 52 9.78 -8.92 14.65
N MET A 53 9.68 -7.60 14.58
CA MET A 53 10.74 -6.76 13.99
C MET A 53 12.02 -6.82 14.83
N ASN A 54 11.90 -6.83 16.13
CA ASN A 54 13.05 -6.99 17.04
C ASN A 54 13.73 -8.35 16.88
N PHE A 55 12.96 -9.44 16.70
CA PHE A 55 13.52 -10.74 16.33
C PHE A 55 14.28 -10.66 15.00
N ALA A 56 13.64 -10.15 13.96
CA ALA A 56 14.26 -10.03 12.63
C ALA A 56 15.59 -9.28 12.68
N HIS A 57 15.63 -8.15 13.40
CA HIS A 57 16.86 -7.37 13.57
C HIS A 57 17.92 -8.12 14.42
N SER A 58 17.51 -8.88 15.46
CA SER A 58 18.43 -9.65 16.31
C SER A 58 19.19 -10.75 15.57
N VAL A 59 18.59 -11.28 14.50
CA VAL A 59 19.19 -12.30 13.62
C VAL A 59 19.72 -11.71 12.30
N ASN A 60 19.93 -10.38 12.24
CA ASN A 60 20.47 -9.66 11.11
C ASN A 60 19.66 -9.87 9.79
N ILE A 61 18.34 -9.87 9.87
CA ILE A 61 17.46 -9.77 8.70
C ILE A 61 17.35 -8.30 8.30
N THR A 62 17.70 -7.98 7.06
CA THR A 62 17.52 -6.65 6.49
C THR A 62 16.04 -6.43 6.16
N THR A 63 15.32 -5.72 7.00
CA THR A 63 13.91 -5.41 6.79
C THR A 63 13.72 -4.16 5.93
N GLY A 64 12.54 -4.00 5.31
CA GLY A 64 12.19 -2.77 4.62
C GLY A 64 12.02 -1.58 5.57
N PRO A 65 12.21 -0.35 5.07
CA PRO A 65 12.09 0.87 5.90
C PRO A 65 10.66 1.20 6.30
N GLY A 66 9.70 0.40 5.90
CA GLY A 66 8.28 0.61 6.09
C GLY A 66 7.55 0.94 4.81
N ARG A 67 6.24 0.76 4.84
CA ARG A 67 5.37 1.04 3.69
C ARG A 67 4.00 1.54 4.11
N GLY A 68 3.23 2.04 3.12
CA GLY A 68 1.84 2.39 3.31
C GLY A 68 1.64 3.51 4.33
N SER A 69 0.65 3.34 5.19
CA SER A 69 0.31 4.35 6.19
C SER A 69 1.11 4.24 7.48
N ALA A 70 1.70 3.07 7.77
CA ALA A 70 2.46 2.83 8.99
C ALA A 70 3.68 3.76 9.14
N ALA A 71 4.27 4.20 8.01
CA ALA A 71 5.34 5.21 8.01
C ALA A 71 4.93 6.56 8.61
N GLY A 72 3.61 6.84 8.74
CA GLY A 72 3.10 8.04 9.40
C GLY A 72 3.11 8.00 10.92
N SER A 73 3.50 6.88 11.54
CA SER A 73 3.54 6.71 13.00
C SER A 73 4.94 6.91 13.58
N LEU A 74 5.06 7.85 14.51
CA LEU A 74 6.29 8.08 15.27
C LEU A 74 6.55 6.93 16.28
N VAL A 75 5.49 6.31 16.81
CA VAL A 75 5.62 5.10 17.64
C VAL A 75 6.24 3.97 16.82
N SER A 76 5.80 3.73 15.59
CA SER A 76 6.40 2.73 14.70
C SER A 76 7.88 3.03 14.40
N TYR A 77 8.22 4.30 14.19
CA TYR A 77 9.60 4.75 13.99
C TYR A 77 10.46 4.56 15.25
N ALA A 78 9.95 4.94 16.43
CA ALA A 78 10.64 4.75 17.71
C ALA A 78 10.92 3.27 18.01
N LEU A 79 9.97 2.40 17.69
CA LEU A 79 10.06 0.95 17.87
C LEU A 79 10.88 0.23 16.78
N ARG A 80 11.40 0.95 15.79
CA ARG A 80 12.08 0.35 14.63
C ARG A 80 11.19 -0.61 13.82
N ILE A 81 9.90 -0.42 13.87
CA ILE A 81 8.95 -1.07 12.95
C ILE A 81 9.09 -0.41 11.56
N THR A 82 9.28 0.91 11.54
CA THR A 82 9.63 1.70 10.34
C THR A 82 10.93 2.45 10.56
N GLU A 83 11.62 2.80 9.45
CA GLU A 83 12.87 3.57 9.48
C GLU A 83 12.70 4.95 8.83
N VAL A 84 11.47 5.35 8.50
CA VAL A 84 11.12 6.67 7.94
C VAL A 84 10.67 7.59 9.06
N ASP A 85 11.31 8.75 9.22
CA ASP A 85 10.92 9.76 10.19
C ASP A 85 9.64 10.49 9.74
N PRO A 86 8.50 10.30 10.40
CA PRO A 86 7.24 10.88 9.97
C PRO A 86 7.19 12.41 10.14
N ILE A 87 8.00 12.98 11.01
CA ILE A 87 8.02 14.44 11.23
C ILE A 87 8.90 15.13 10.19
N GLU A 88 10.03 14.54 9.83
CA GLU A 88 10.89 15.02 8.76
C GLU A 88 10.16 15.08 7.42
N TYR A 89 9.45 14.01 7.07
CA TYR A 89 8.71 13.92 5.82
C TYR A 89 7.26 14.43 5.88
N ASN A 90 6.85 15.10 6.96
CA ASN A 90 5.50 15.64 7.16
C ASN A 90 4.36 14.61 6.96
N LEU A 91 4.59 13.38 7.40
CA LEU A 91 3.60 12.31 7.32
C LEU A 91 2.57 12.43 8.45
N LEU A 92 1.32 12.10 8.13
CA LEU A 92 0.19 12.29 9.03
C LEU A 92 -0.19 10.96 9.71
N PHE A 93 -0.22 10.97 11.04
CA PHE A 93 -0.62 9.82 11.85
C PHE A 93 -2.08 9.41 11.61
N GLU A 94 -2.96 10.38 11.39
CA GLU A 94 -4.39 10.14 11.17
C GLU A 94 -4.68 9.39 9.87
N ARG A 95 -3.73 9.38 8.92
CA ARG A 95 -3.80 8.52 7.75
C ARG A 95 -3.61 7.05 8.13
N PHE A 96 -2.80 6.75 9.12
CA PHE A 96 -2.54 5.41 9.64
C PHE A 96 -3.59 5.00 10.67
N LEU A 97 -3.72 5.74 11.77
CA LEU A 97 -4.67 5.48 12.84
C LEU A 97 -5.52 6.73 13.12
N ASN A 98 -6.84 6.55 13.03
CA ASN A 98 -7.80 7.65 13.14
C ASN A 98 -8.93 7.26 14.08
N PRO A 99 -9.10 7.95 15.24
CA PRO A 99 -10.19 7.67 16.19
C PRO A 99 -11.59 7.79 15.60
N ALA A 100 -11.76 8.63 14.57
CA ALA A 100 -13.04 8.75 13.86
C ALA A 100 -13.37 7.52 13.01
N ARG A 101 -12.45 6.56 12.93
CA ARG A 101 -12.54 5.35 12.14
C ARG A 101 -12.24 4.13 13.01
N GLN A 102 -13.26 3.36 13.34
CA GLN A 102 -13.10 2.08 14.05
C GLN A 102 -12.55 1.00 13.10
N GLN A 103 -11.27 1.06 12.80
CA GLN A 103 -10.57 0.05 11.99
C GLN A 103 -9.27 -0.32 12.66
N MET A 104 -8.93 -1.60 12.61
CA MET A 104 -7.61 -2.06 13.04
C MET A 104 -6.51 -1.41 12.19
N PRO A 105 -5.36 -1.09 12.80
CA PRO A 105 -4.18 -0.71 12.07
C PRO A 105 -3.71 -1.88 11.19
N ASP A 106 -3.13 -1.57 10.04
CA ASP A 106 -2.58 -2.56 9.11
C ASP A 106 -1.12 -2.18 8.85
N ILE A 107 -0.21 -2.90 9.50
CA ILE A 107 1.23 -2.74 9.34
C ILE A 107 1.75 -3.90 8.50
N ASP A 108 2.10 -3.60 7.26
CA ASP A 108 2.79 -4.55 6.39
C ASP A 108 4.27 -4.60 6.74
N LEU A 109 4.81 -5.80 6.95
CA LEU A 109 6.22 -6.02 7.26
C LEU A 109 6.95 -6.55 6.03
N ASP A 110 7.88 -5.74 5.53
CA ASP A 110 8.72 -6.10 4.39
C ASP A 110 9.93 -6.91 4.86
N ILE A 111 10.00 -8.18 4.45
CA ILE A 111 11.03 -9.14 4.82
C ILE A 111 11.70 -9.67 3.54
N PRO A 112 13.02 -9.97 3.53
CA PRO A 112 13.65 -10.67 2.41
C PRO A 112 12.95 -12.00 2.11
N ASP A 113 12.65 -12.27 0.84
CA ASP A 113 11.89 -13.47 0.44
C ASP A 113 12.56 -14.77 0.87
N ASN A 114 13.89 -14.83 0.88
CA ASN A 114 14.68 -15.98 1.32
C ASN A 114 14.78 -16.15 2.85
N ARG A 115 14.35 -15.18 3.65
CA ARG A 115 14.40 -15.22 5.12
C ARG A 115 13.00 -15.16 5.76
N ARG A 116 11.95 -15.05 4.94
CA ARG A 116 10.56 -14.92 5.39
C ARG A 116 10.10 -16.11 6.24
N ASP A 117 10.44 -17.33 5.83
CA ASP A 117 10.03 -18.54 6.54
C ASP A 117 10.65 -18.65 7.94
N GLU A 118 11.81 -18.04 8.16
CA GLU A 118 12.46 -17.96 9.48
C GLU A 118 11.63 -17.08 10.45
N VAL A 119 11.12 -15.96 9.96
CA VAL A 119 10.24 -15.07 10.75
C VAL A 119 8.89 -15.77 11.05
N ILE A 120 8.31 -16.44 10.06
CA ILE A 120 7.08 -17.22 10.25
C ILE A 120 7.30 -18.32 11.30
N LYS A 121 8.40 -19.05 11.20
CA LYS A 121 8.74 -20.10 12.19
C LYS A 121 8.84 -19.52 13.60
N TYR A 122 9.52 -18.38 13.77
CA TYR A 122 9.59 -17.67 15.06
C TYR A 122 8.19 -17.39 15.64
N MET A 123 7.25 -16.94 14.80
CA MET A 123 5.88 -16.67 15.23
C MET A 123 5.20 -17.91 15.81
N PHE A 124 5.32 -19.05 15.13
CA PHE A 124 4.73 -20.31 15.62
C PHE A 124 5.43 -20.87 16.85
N GLU A 125 6.74 -20.70 16.96
CA GLU A 125 7.50 -21.12 18.16
C GLU A 125 7.15 -20.28 19.38
N LYS A 126 6.92 -18.99 19.18
CA LYS A 126 6.62 -18.05 20.28
C LYS A 126 5.16 -18.06 20.71
N TYR A 127 4.23 -17.97 19.74
CA TYR A 127 2.80 -17.83 20.02
C TYR A 127 2.06 -19.16 20.07
N GLY A 128 2.66 -20.22 19.50
CA GLY A 128 2.11 -21.57 19.51
C GLY A 128 1.24 -21.89 18.29
N MET A 129 1.25 -23.17 17.92
CA MET A 129 0.53 -23.69 16.75
C MET A 129 -1.01 -23.62 16.87
N ASN A 130 -1.52 -23.50 18.10
CA ASN A 130 -2.97 -23.37 18.34
C ASN A 130 -3.45 -21.93 18.28
N HIS A 131 -2.55 -20.95 18.27
CA HIS A 131 -2.84 -19.52 18.35
C HIS A 131 -2.46 -18.75 17.09
N ALA A 132 -1.76 -19.38 16.14
CA ALA A 132 -1.36 -18.78 14.90
C ALA A 132 -1.68 -19.70 13.70
N ALA A 133 -2.09 -19.13 12.58
CA ALA A 133 -2.31 -19.86 11.34
C ALA A 133 -2.06 -18.98 10.12
N GLN A 134 -1.69 -19.60 8.99
CA GLN A 134 -1.68 -18.94 7.69
C GLN A 134 -3.12 -18.81 7.16
N ILE A 135 -3.35 -17.81 6.29
CA ILE A 135 -4.68 -17.54 5.72
C ILE A 135 -4.83 -18.29 4.40
N LEU A 136 -6.00 -18.90 4.20
CA LEU A 136 -6.36 -19.55 2.94
C LEU A 136 -6.81 -18.49 1.91
N THR A 137 -6.52 -18.76 0.64
CA THR A 137 -7.05 -17.99 -0.49
C THR A 137 -7.68 -18.93 -1.52
N PHE A 138 -8.71 -18.44 -2.22
CA PHE A 138 -9.29 -19.13 -3.36
C PHE A 138 -8.87 -18.46 -4.66
N GLY A 139 -8.34 -19.25 -5.58
CA GLY A 139 -8.24 -18.88 -6.98
C GLY A 139 -9.56 -19.11 -7.66
N THR A 140 -10.17 -18.08 -8.24
CA THR A 140 -11.45 -18.18 -8.95
C THR A 140 -11.24 -18.26 -10.46
N LEU A 141 -12.24 -18.80 -11.15
CA LEU A 141 -12.29 -18.89 -12.60
C LEU A 141 -12.59 -17.49 -13.18
N ALA A 142 -11.57 -16.78 -13.62
CA ALA A 142 -11.74 -15.53 -14.37
C ALA A 142 -12.14 -15.82 -15.84
N ALA A 143 -12.74 -14.85 -16.52
CA ALA A 143 -13.31 -14.97 -17.87
C ALA A 143 -12.46 -15.77 -18.87
N LYS A 144 -11.18 -15.40 -19.05
CA LYS A 144 -10.29 -16.15 -19.98
C LYS A 144 -9.98 -17.55 -19.51
N GLN A 145 -9.84 -17.75 -18.19
CA GLN A 145 -9.50 -19.06 -17.64
C GLN A 145 -10.69 -20.02 -17.72
N VAL A 146 -11.88 -19.57 -17.34
CA VAL A 146 -13.08 -20.42 -17.42
C VAL A 146 -13.39 -20.81 -18.87
N LEU A 147 -13.29 -19.85 -19.79
CA LEU A 147 -13.52 -20.11 -21.20
C LEU A 147 -12.52 -21.13 -21.76
N LYS A 148 -11.24 -21.02 -21.40
CA LYS A 148 -10.18 -21.96 -21.76
C LYS A 148 -10.49 -23.37 -21.25
N ASP A 149 -10.90 -23.50 -19.98
CA ASP A 149 -11.20 -24.80 -19.37
C ASP A 149 -12.45 -25.43 -19.99
N VAL A 150 -13.49 -24.63 -20.25
CA VAL A 150 -14.72 -25.10 -20.89
C VAL A 150 -14.46 -25.49 -22.36
N CYS A 151 -13.75 -24.70 -23.15
CA CYS A 151 -13.35 -25.06 -24.51
C CYS A 151 -12.65 -26.42 -24.56
N ARG A 152 -11.76 -26.69 -23.62
CA ARG A 152 -11.06 -27.98 -23.52
C ARG A 152 -12.02 -29.13 -23.23
N VAL A 153 -12.99 -28.95 -22.32
CA VAL A 153 -13.99 -29.97 -21.98
C VAL A 153 -14.92 -30.24 -23.16
N PHE A 154 -15.26 -29.22 -23.94
CA PHE A 154 -16.05 -29.32 -25.15
C PHE A 154 -15.28 -29.87 -26.34
N GLY A 155 -13.99 -30.22 -26.18
CA GLY A 155 -13.16 -30.87 -27.19
C GLY A 155 -12.60 -29.92 -28.26
N LEU A 156 -12.62 -28.60 -28.04
CA LEU A 156 -12.03 -27.65 -28.98
C LEU A 156 -10.50 -27.81 -29.01
N ASN A 157 -9.93 -27.73 -30.20
CA ASN A 157 -8.50 -27.74 -30.39
C ASN A 157 -7.87 -26.39 -29.94
N LYS A 158 -6.52 -26.31 -29.94
CA LYS A 158 -5.80 -25.12 -29.50
C LYS A 158 -6.15 -23.87 -30.31
N VAL A 159 -6.25 -24.00 -31.64
CA VAL A 159 -6.55 -22.87 -32.53
C VAL A 159 -7.94 -22.30 -32.27
N GLU A 160 -8.94 -23.20 -32.16
CA GLU A 160 -10.31 -22.81 -31.81
C GLU A 160 -10.36 -22.14 -30.44
N THR A 161 -9.68 -22.72 -29.44
CA THR A 161 -9.63 -22.14 -28.09
C THR A 161 -9.02 -20.75 -28.11
N TYR A 162 -7.90 -20.54 -28.81
CA TYR A 162 -7.28 -19.22 -28.93
C TYR A 162 -8.22 -18.20 -29.57
N ARG A 163 -8.97 -18.58 -30.58
CA ARG A 163 -9.97 -17.71 -31.21
C ARG A 163 -11.02 -17.21 -30.22
N TRP A 164 -11.51 -18.09 -29.33
CA TRP A 164 -12.43 -17.70 -28.24
C TRP A 164 -11.76 -16.75 -27.25
N LEU A 165 -10.51 -16.98 -26.87
CA LEU A 165 -9.79 -16.17 -25.89
C LEU A 165 -9.43 -14.77 -26.45
N ASP A 166 -9.08 -14.70 -27.73
CA ASP A 166 -8.72 -13.44 -28.41
C ASP A 166 -9.96 -12.57 -28.66
N ALA A 167 -11.13 -13.19 -28.79
CA ALA A 167 -12.41 -12.47 -28.89
C ALA A 167 -12.80 -11.74 -27.60
N ILE A 168 -12.16 -12.02 -26.46
CA ILE A 168 -12.34 -11.27 -25.20
C ILE A 168 -11.56 -9.95 -25.28
N PRO A 169 -12.23 -8.79 -25.18
CA PRO A 169 -11.60 -7.50 -25.29
C PRO A 169 -10.49 -7.29 -24.24
N HIS A 170 -9.41 -6.64 -24.64
CA HIS A 170 -8.41 -6.16 -23.68
C HIS A 170 -9.01 -5.06 -22.81
N SER A 171 -8.99 -5.24 -21.50
CA SER A 171 -9.48 -4.29 -20.51
C SER A 171 -8.36 -3.91 -19.54
N LYS A 172 -8.34 -2.66 -19.06
CA LYS A 172 -7.43 -2.20 -18.00
C LYS A 172 -7.74 -2.82 -16.62
N GLY A 173 -8.77 -3.66 -16.52
CA GLY A 173 -9.20 -4.35 -15.29
C GLY A 173 -9.82 -5.70 -15.60
N LYS A 174 -10.40 -6.35 -14.58
CA LYS A 174 -11.17 -7.58 -14.75
C LYS A 174 -12.39 -7.28 -15.61
N ILE A 175 -12.63 -8.08 -16.64
CA ILE A 175 -13.81 -8.07 -17.47
C ILE A 175 -14.56 -9.38 -17.26
N THR A 176 -15.88 -9.34 -17.10
CA THR A 176 -16.72 -10.55 -17.04
C THR A 176 -17.05 -11.04 -18.44
N LEU A 177 -17.46 -12.32 -18.56
CA LEU A 177 -17.91 -12.88 -19.85
C LEU A 177 -19.14 -12.14 -20.39
N ALA A 178 -20.08 -11.78 -19.52
CA ALA A 178 -21.25 -10.98 -19.89
C ALA A 178 -20.88 -9.61 -20.47
N GLU A 179 -19.95 -8.89 -19.81
CA GLU A 179 -19.43 -7.61 -20.32
C GLU A 179 -18.63 -7.79 -21.61
N ALA A 180 -17.84 -8.85 -21.72
CA ALA A 180 -17.08 -9.17 -22.92
C ALA A 180 -18.02 -9.44 -24.10
N TYR A 181 -19.09 -10.19 -23.88
CA TYR A 181 -20.11 -10.47 -24.89
C TYR A 181 -20.78 -9.18 -25.38
N GLN A 182 -21.12 -8.24 -24.48
CA GLN A 182 -21.71 -6.97 -24.88
C GLN A 182 -20.77 -6.10 -25.72
N LYS A 183 -19.46 -6.15 -25.43
CA LYS A 183 -18.43 -5.27 -26.05
C LYS A 183 -17.79 -5.85 -27.31
N SER A 184 -17.83 -7.18 -27.52
CA SER A 184 -17.14 -7.84 -28.62
C SER A 184 -18.11 -8.45 -29.63
N LYS A 185 -18.16 -7.87 -30.82
CA LYS A 185 -18.91 -8.43 -31.98
C LYS A 185 -18.38 -9.79 -32.39
N GLU A 186 -17.07 -10.01 -32.29
CA GLU A 186 -16.43 -11.28 -32.63
C GLU A 186 -16.86 -12.38 -31.67
N LEU A 187 -16.90 -12.11 -30.37
CA LEU A 187 -17.39 -13.05 -29.37
C LEU A 187 -18.88 -13.38 -29.59
N GLN A 188 -19.70 -12.38 -29.92
CA GLN A 188 -21.10 -12.57 -30.26
C GLN A 188 -21.28 -13.50 -31.48
N LEU A 189 -20.46 -13.33 -32.51
CA LEU A 189 -20.48 -14.20 -33.70
C LEU A 189 -20.08 -15.63 -33.34
N LEU A 190 -19.03 -15.82 -32.54
CA LEU A 190 -18.58 -17.14 -32.08
C LEU A 190 -19.69 -17.85 -31.27
N VAL A 191 -20.28 -17.16 -30.31
CA VAL A 191 -21.37 -17.71 -29.47
C VAL A 191 -22.57 -18.11 -30.32
N ASN A 192 -22.93 -17.32 -31.33
CA ASN A 192 -24.10 -17.55 -32.16
C ASN A 192 -23.84 -18.42 -33.40
N THR A 193 -22.66 -19.04 -33.52
CA THR A 193 -22.31 -19.90 -34.67
C THR A 193 -23.20 -21.15 -34.74
N ASN A 194 -23.45 -21.79 -33.61
CA ASN A 194 -24.29 -22.97 -33.49
C ASN A 194 -24.76 -23.17 -32.03
N GLU A 195 -25.65 -24.13 -31.81
CA GLU A 195 -26.20 -24.41 -30.46
C GLU A 195 -25.13 -24.89 -29.47
N LEU A 196 -24.14 -25.68 -29.92
CA LEU A 196 -23.02 -26.09 -29.05
C LEU A 196 -22.19 -24.92 -28.54
N SER A 197 -21.94 -23.92 -29.40
CA SER A 197 -21.25 -22.70 -29.02
C SER A 197 -22.03 -21.88 -27.99
N LYS A 198 -23.34 -21.80 -28.09
CA LYS A 198 -24.21 -21.15 -27.08
C LYS A 198 -24.12 -21.88 -25.75
N ILE A 199 -24.23 -23.23 -25.76
CA ILE A 199 -24.13 -24.04 -24.54
C ILE A 199 -22.73 -23.89 -23.92
N LEU A 200 -21.66 -23.89 -24.72
CA LEU A 200 -20.30 -23.68 -24.25
C LEU A 200 -20.17 -22.33 -23.51
N PHE A 201 -20.65 -21.25 -24.13
CA PHE A 201 -20.54 -19.92 -23.54
C PHE A 201 -21.41 -19.79 -22.28
N ALA A 202 -22.63 -20.25 -22.30
CA ALA A 202 -23.53 -20.25 -21.14
C ALA A 202 -22.94 -21.09 -19.98
N THR A 203 -22.32 -22.25 -20.28
CA THR A 203 -21.60 -23.03 -19.28
C THR A 203 -20.44 -22.23 -18.67
N ALA A 204 -19.68 -21.51 -19.49
CA ALA A 204 -18.58 -20.67 -19.00
C ALA A 204 -19.08 -19.52 -18.12
N GLU A 205 -20.18 -18.86 -18.48
CA GLU A 205 -20.80 -17.81 -17.65
C GLU A 205 -21.26 -18.33 -16.29
N HIS A 206 -21.87 -19.51 -16.23
CA HIS A 206 -22.28 -20.13 -14.96
C HIS A 206 -21.12 -20.54 -14.06
N LEU A 207 -19.97 -20.87 -14.64
CA LEU A 207 -18.78 -21.27 -13.89
C LEU A 207 -17.87 -20.07 -13.56
N GLU A 208 -18.09 -18.91 -14.17
CA GLU A 208 -17.28 -17.72 -13.92
C GLU A 208 -17.36 -17.32 -12.45
N ASN A 209 -16.21 -16.91 -11.89
CA ASN A 209 -16.02 -16.54 -10.49
C ASN A 209 -16.18 -17.66 -9.45
N LEU A 210 -16.53 -18.89 -9.85
CA LEU A 210 -16.51 -20.01 -8.91
C LEU A 210 -15.07 -20.34 -8.47
N PRO A 211 -14.88 -20.83 -7.23
CA PRO A 211 -13.57 -21.30 -6.76
C PRO A 211 -13.07 -22.46 -7.65
N ARG A 212 -11.81 -22.37 -8.07
CA ARG A 212 -11.14 -23.40 -8.87
C ARG A 212 -10.16 -24.21 -8.05
N HIS A 213 -9.39 -23.54 -7.25
CA HIS A 213 -8.41 -24.13 -6.33
C HIS A 213 -8.23 -23.23 -5.13
N TYR A 214 -7.69 -23.79 -4.06
CA TYR A 214 -7.25 -23.02 -2.90
C TYR A 214 -5.72 -22.96 -2.88
N SER A 215 -5.20 -21.94 -2.23
CA SER A 215 -3.80 -21.74 -1.95
C SER A 215 -3.63 -21.01 -0.61
N ILE A 216 -2.41 -20.78 -0.20
CA ILE A 216 -2.10 -20.02 1.01
C ILE A 216 -1.87 -18.57 0.62
N HIS A 217 -2.38 -17.64 1.43
CA HIS A 217 -2.12 -16.22 1.26
C HIS A 217 -0.61 -15.94 1.33
N ALA A 218 -0.11 -15.19 0.36
CA ALA A 218 1.34 -15.00 0.20
C ALA A 218 2.00 -14.30 1.41
N ALA A 219 1.25 -13.52 2.20
CA ALA A 219 1.78 -12.70 3.28
C ALA A 219 1.09 -12.92 4.62
N GLY A 220 -0.23 -13.15 4.63
CA GLY A 220 -1.07 -13.07 5.82
C GLY A 220 -0.91 -14.22 6.81
N LEU A 221 -0.72 -13.86 8.06
CA LEU A 221 -0.77 -14.73 9.22
C LEU A 221 -1.81 -14.17 10.19
N VAL A 222 -2.62 -15.03 10.82
CA VAL A 222 -3.54 -14.64 11.89
C VAL A 222 -3.01 -15.10 13.23
N ILE A 223 -3.25 -14.30 14.26
CA ILE A 223 -2.89 -14.58 15.66
C ILE A 223 -4.08 -14.27 16.56
N THR A 224 -4.22 -15.02 17.62
CA THR A 224 -5.20 -14.81 18.69
C THR A 224 -4.65 -15.38 20.01
N ASP A 225 -5.15 -14.89 21.12
CA ASP A 225 -4.92 -15.43 22.48
C ASP A 225 -5.81 -16.64 22.78
N ASP A 226 -6.95 -16.78 22.11
CA ASP A 226 -7.82 -17.96 22.18
C ASP A 226 -7.34 -19.08 21.24
N SER A 227 -7.85 -20.30 21.45
CA SER A 227 -7.61 -21.40 20.52
C SER A 227 -8.26 -21.11 19.16
N LEU A 228 -7.46 -21.01 18.09
CA LEU A 228 -7.95 -20.75 16.74
C LEU A 228 -9.01 -21.79 16.29
N ALA A 229 -8.89 -23.03 16.73
CA ALA A 229 -9.84 -24.09 16.36
C ALA A 229 -11.26 -23.86 16.92
N GLU A 230 -11.42 -23.02 17.94
CA GLU A 230 -12.71 -22.63 18.51
C GLU A 230 -13.34 -21.46 17.72
N ILE A 231 -12.54 -20.72 16.95
CA ILE A 231 -12.97 -19.52 16.22
C ILE A 231 -13.16 -19.80 14.73
N VAL A 232 -12.24 -20.58 14.13
CA VAL A 232 -12.20 -20.82 12.69
C VAL A 232 -11.79 -22.25 12.36
N GLY A 233 -12.37 -22.82 11.30
CA GLY A 233 -11.91 -24.12 10.82
C GLY A 233 -10.47 -24.08 10.36
N LEU A 234 -9.68 -25.08 10.76
CA LEU A 234 -8.28 -25.23 10.41
C LEU A 234 -8.06 -26.47 9.53
N GLN A 235 -7.02 -26.41 8.70
CA GLN A 235 -6.52 -27.56 7.96
C GLN A 235 -4.99 -27.62 8.04
N ALA A 236 -4.42 -28.78 7.79
CA ALA A 236 -2.98 -28.94 7.70
C ALA A 236 -2.43 -28.20 6.46
N GLY A 237 -1.43 -27.39 6.67
CA GLY A 237 -0.66 -26.72 5.63
C GLY A 237 0.72 -27.31 5.43
N PRO A 238 1.54 -26.70 4.56
CA PRO A 238 2.95 -27.08 4.37
C PRO A 238 3.74 -26.99 5.70
N LEU A 239 4.70 -27.87 5.85
CA LEU A 239 5.58 -27.93 7.04
C LEU A 239 4.82 -28.14 8.38
N GLY A 240 3.57 -28.63 8.32
CA GLY A 240 2.74 -28.82 9.50
C GLY A 240 2.13 -27.55 10.08
N ILE A 241 2.28 -26.41 9.40
CA ILE A 241 1.73 -25.12 9.84
C ILE A 241 0.21 -25.09 9.57
N PRO A 242 -0.63 -24.73 10.57
CA PRO A 242 -2.07 -24.62 10.36
C PRO A 242 -2.43 -23.55 9.33
N VAL A 243 -3.48 -23.82 8.54
CA VAL A 243 -4.05 -22.86 7.59
C VAL A 243 -5.54 -22.72 7.89
N THR A 244 -6.04 -21.50 7.97
CA THR A 244 -7.48 -21.26 8.15
C THR A 244 -8.26 -21.76 6.93
N GLN A 245 -9.46 -22.28 7.13
CA GLN A 245 -10.39 -22.63 6.03
C GLN A 245 -11.22 -21.44 5.57
N GLN A 246 -10.93 -20.27 6.09
CA GLN A 246 -11.56 -18.99 5.77
C GLN A 246 -10.58 -18.04 5.08
N THR A 247 -11.13 -17.18 4.21
CA THR A 247 -10.34 -16.17 3.49
C THR A 247 -10.09 -14.93 4.36
N LYS A 248 -9.20 -14.04 3.89
CA LYS A 248 -8.83 -12.78 4.54
C LYS A 248 -10.05 -11.99 5.07
N LEU A 249 -11.07 -11.77 4.25
CA LEU A 249 -12.24 -10.98 4.65
C LEU A 249 -13.02 -11.62 5.80
N ASN A 250 -13.11 -12.94 5.80
CA ASN A 250 -13.84 -13.67 6.84
C ASN A 250 -13.05 -13.66 8.16
N VAL A 251 -11.74 -13.89 8.13
CA VAL A 251 -10.91 -13.87 9.35
C VAL A 251 -10.85 -12.47 9.97
N GLU A 252 -10.80 -11.42 9.15
CA GLU A 252 -10.90 -10.03 9.62
C GLU A 252 -12.26 -9.73 10.25
N SER A 253 -13.37 -10.24 9.67
CA SER A 253 -14.72 -10.05 10.22
C SER A 253 -14.95 -10.81 11.54
N LEU A 254 -14.19 -11.88 11.78
CA LEU A 254 -14.19 -12.61 13.06
C LEU A 254 -13.35 -11.91 14.15
N GLY A 255 -12.72 -10.78 13.83
CA GLY A 255 -11.90 -10.02 14.78
C GLY A 255 -10.50 -10.57 15.01
N LEU A 256 -10.06 -11.52 14.18
CA LEU A 256 -8.71 -12.08 14.27
C LEU A 256 -7.67 -11.05 13.85
N LEU A 257 -6.58 -10.98 14.62
CA LEU A 257 -5.45 -10.12 14.29
C LEU A 257 -4.68 -10.69 13.10
N LYS A 258 -4.60 -9.91 12.01
CA LYS A 258 -3.83 -10.26 10.82
C LYS A 258 -2.51 -9.48 10.81
N ILE A 259 -1.43 -10.16 10.47
CA ILE A 259 -0.11 -9.57 10.21
C ILE A 259 0.35 -10.02 8.83
N ASP A 260 0.79 -9.07 7.99
CA ASP A 260 1.25 -9.36 6.63
C ASP A 260 2.78 -9.33 6.55
N PHE A 261 3.39 -10.49 6.29
CA PHE A 261 4.83 -10.67 6.02
C PHE A 261 5.07 -10.70 4.52
N LEU A 262 5.42 -9.58 3.95
CA LEU A 262 5.68 -9.46 2.53
C LEU A 262 7.12 -9.90 2.19
N GLY A 263 7.27 -11.03 1.51
CA GLY A 263 8.56 -11.49 1.01
C GLY A 263 9.01 -10.70 -0.21
N LEU A 264 10.07 -9.90 -0.08
CA LEU A 264 10.55 -9.01 -1.13
C LEU A 264 11.95 -9.43 -1.60
N ARG A 265 12.07 -9.71 -2.91
CA ARG A 265 13.34 -10.08 -3.54
C ARG A 265 14.36 -8.94 -3.54
N ASN A 266 13.91 -7.68 -3.66
CA ASN A 266 14.80 -6.53 -3.60
C ASN A 266 15.49 -6.40 -2.22
N LEU A 267 14.85 -6.79 -1.14
CA LEU A 267 15.48 -6.84 0.19
C LEU A 267 16.52 -7.95 0.29
N THR A 268 16.30 -9.09 -0.35
CA THR A 268 17.31 -10.16 -0.48
C THR A 268 18.53 -9.66 -1.24
N ILE A 269 18.34 -8.94 -2.36
CA ILE A 269 19.43 -8.35 -3.13
C ILE A 269 20.20 -7.33 -2.28
N LEU A 270 19.51 -6.44 -1.60
CA LEU A 270 20.12 -5.44 -0.71
C LEU A 270 20.91 -6.10 0.42
N GLY A 271 20.33 -7.11 1.09
CA GLY A 271 21.01 -7.86 2.15
C GLY A 271 22.28 -8.55 1.66
N ASN A 272 22.26 -9.12 0.45
CA ASN A 272 23.43 -9.74 -0.15
C ASN A 272 24.52 -8.70 -0.48
N ILE A 273 24.15 -7.52 -0.98
CA ILE A 273 25.10 -6.43 -1.24
C ILE A 273 25.75 -5.98 0.07
N VAL A 274 24.97 -5.72 1.11
CA VAL A 274 25.51 -5.32 2.43
C VAL A 274 26.45 -6.39 2.99
N ALA A 275 26.09 -7.68 2.85
CA ALA A 275 26.94 -8.77 3.31
C ALA A 275 28.26 -8.86 2.52
N ALA A 276 28.22 -8.67 1.21
CA ALA A 276 29.42 -8.64 0.37
C ALA A 276 30.34 -7.46 0.73
N LEU A 277 29.79 -6.26 0.91
CA LEU A 277 30.56 -5.08 1.33
C LEU A 277 31.24 -5.28 2.69
N ARG A 278 30.52 -5.89 3.66
CA ARG A 278 31.12 -6.24 4.96
C ARG A 278 32.27 -7.23 4.85
N ALA A 279 32.17 -8.20 3.96
CA ALA A 279 33.27 -9.14 3.69
C ALA A 279 34.53 -8.43 3.17
N ASP A 280 34.34 -7.34 2.44
CA ASP A 280 35.43 -6.47 1.94
C ASP A 280 35.86 -5.38 2.97
N GLY A 281 35.34 -5.43 4.20
CA GLY A 281 35.68 -4.49 5.27
C GLY A 281 34.95 -3.15 5.20
N ILE A 282 33.90 -3.04 4.37
CA ILE A 282 33.08 -1.82 4.24
C ILE A 282 31.79 -2.02 5.01
N ASP A 283 31.60 -1.29 6.10
CA ASP A 283 30.37 -1.33 6.89
C ASP A 283 29.41 -0.20 6.46
N ILE A 284 28.28 -0.60 5.87
CA ILE A 284 27.21 0.31 5.43
C ILE A 284 25.91 -0.02 6.17
N ASP A 285 25.31 1.01 6.77
CA ASP A 285 23.93 0.94 7.26
C ASP A 285 22.98 1.47 6.18
N PRO A 286 22.14 0.62 5.57
CA PRO A 286 21.19 1.04 4.53
C PRO A 286 20.20 2.14 4.97
N ASN A 287 19.98 2.29 6.30
CA ASN A 287 19.09 3.31 6.85
C ASN A 287 19.77 4.67 7.03
N ARG A 288 21.09 4.77 6.76
CA ARG A 288 21.90 5.97 6.95
C ARG A 288 22.67 6.41 5.71
N ILE A 289 22.29 5.91 4.55
CA ILE A 289 22.89 6.36 3.28
C ILE A 289 22.48 7.81 3.00
N PRO A 290 23.41 8.67 2.49
CA PRO A 290 23.08 10.02 2.11
C PRO A 290 22.10 10.03 0.93
N LEU A 291 21.07 10.91 1.00
CA LEU A 291 20.05 11.03 -0.03
C LEU A 291 20.38 12.11 -1.08
N ASP A 292 21.50 12.80 -0.93
CA ASP A 292 21.98 13.91 -1.77
C ASP A 292 23.25 13.54 -2.58
N ASP A 293 23.56 12.25 -2.68
CA ASP A 293 24.72 11.78 -3.45
C ASP A 293 24.58 12.10 -4.94
N GLN A 294 25.49 12.94 -5.45
CA GLN A 294 25.40 13.49 -6.80
C GLN A 294 25.64 12.44 -7.89
N GLU A 295 26.46 11.44 -7.63
CA GLU A 295 26.70 10.34 -8.59
C GLU A 295 25.44 9.48 -8.74
N THR A 296 24.77 9.18 -7.63
CA THR A 296 23.50 8.48 -7.64
C THR A 296 22.40 9.30 -8.33
N LEU A 297 22.28 10.59 -8.05
CA LEU A 297 21.33 11.46 -8.74
C LEU A 297 21.61 11.52 -10.24
N ALA A 298 22.87 11.60 -10.65
CA ALA A 298 23.26 11.59 -12.06
C ALA A 298 22.91 10.26 -12.77
N LEU A 299 22.94 9.13 -12.07
CA LEU A 299 22.47 7.83 -12.58
C LEU A 299 20.96 7.89 -12.90
N PHE A 300 20.14 8.44 -11.99
CA PHE A 300 18.73 8.66 -12.25
C PHE A 300 18.47 9.64 -13.40
N GLN A 301 19.24 10.72 -13.50
CA GLN A 301 19.13 11.71 -14.60
C GLN A 301 19.37 11.09 -15.98
N ARG A 302 20.23 10.08 -16.09
CA ARG A 302 20.52 9.39 -17.35
C ARG A 302 19.57 8.23 -17.63
N GLY A 303 18.66 7.91 -16.70
CA GLY A 303 17.80 6.74 -16.81
C GLY A 303 18.54 5.39 -16.71
N ASP A 304 19.78 5.38 -16.17
CA ASP A 304 20.57 4.16 -15.99
C ASP A 304 20.11 3.35 -14.77
N THR A 305 18.81 3.07 -14.72
CA THR A 305 18.13 2.49 -13.54
C THR A 305 17.76 1.02 -13.71
N ASP A 306 18.55 0.27 -14.50
CA ASP A 306 18.43 -1.18 -14.56
C ASP A 306 18.69 -1.78 -13.18
N ALA A 307 17.85 -2.73 -12.76
CA ALA A 307 17.85 -3.34 -11.43
C ALA A 307 17.58 -2.39 -10.25
N VAL A 308 17.18 -1.13 -10.50
CA VAL A 308 16.65 -0.24 -9.46
C VAL A 308 15.15 -0.49 -9.33
N PHE A 309 14.74 -1.07 -8.20
CA PHE A 309 13.34 -1.44 -7.96
C PHE A 309 12.36 -0.30 -8.26
N GLN A 310 11.32 -0.60 -9.04
CA GLN A 310 10.28 0.33 -9.52
C GLN A 310 10.74 1.38 -10.55
N PHE A 311 12.02 1.42 -10.93
CA PHE A 311 12.54 2.40 -11.90
C PHE A 311 13.10 1.76 -13.18
N GLU A 312 12.79 0.47 -13.44
CA GLU A 312 13.39 -0.32 -14.52
C GLU A 312 12.67 -0.18 -15.88
N SER A 313 11.39 0.23 -15.91
CA SER A 313 10.64 0.27 -17.16
C SER A 313 11.05 1.45 -18.03
N ASP A 314 11.06 1.25 -19.37
CA ASP A 314 11.40 2.29 -20.36
C ASP A 314 10.60 3.59 -20.18
N GLY A 315 9.34 3.46 -19.70
CA GLY A 315 8.48 4.62 -19.49
C GLY A 315 8.96 5.51 -18.35
N ILE A 316 9.31 4.91 -17.20
CA ILE A 316 9.79 5.69 -16.05
C ILE A 316 11.20 6.23 -16.30
N LYS A 317 12.06 5.48 -17.01
CA LYS A 317 13.39 5.95 -17.42
C LYS A 317 13.30 7.24 -18.25
N ARG A 318 12.41 7.28 -19.24
CA ARG A 318 12.16 8.51 -20.04
C ARG A 318 11.65 9.67 -19.20
N VAL A 319 10.82 9.41 -18.19
CA VAL A 319 10.37 10.46 -17.25
C VAL A 319 11.54 11.00 -16.44
N LEU A 320 12.42 10.13 -15.95
CA LEU A 320 13.64 10.54 -15.22
C LEU A 320 14.58 11.36 -16.09
N GLU A 321 14.82 10.94 -17.33
CA GLU A 321 15.63 11.68 -18.33
C GLU A 321 15.05 13.08 -18.61
N GLN A 322 13.74 13.22 -18.68
CA GLN A 322 13.08 14.52 -18.92
C GLN A 322 13.04 15.40 -17.67
N LEU A 323 12.87 14.80 -16.50
CA LEU A 323 12.78 15.52 -15.22
C LEU A 323 14.16 16.03 -14.75
N HIS A 324 15.23 15.28 -15.03
CA HIS A 324 16.55 15.56 -14.47
C HIS A 324 16.50 15.75 -12.94
N PRO A 325 16.16 14.70 -12.15
CA PRO A 325 16.03 14.82 -10.71
C PRO A 325 17.33 15.30 -10.08
N ASP A 326 17.26 16.35 -9.27
CA ASP A 326 18.37 16.95 -8.55
C ASP A 326 18.24 16.80 -7.02
N SER A 327 17.19 16.14 -6.59
CA SER A 327 16.90 15.81 -5.19
C SER A 327 16.23 14.45 -5.05
N PHE A 328 16.27 13.89 -3.86
CA PHE A 328 15.55 12.65 -3.53
C PHE A 328 14.03 12.83 -3.62
N GLU A 329 13.54 14.01 -3.28
CA GLU A 329 12.12 14.38 -3.37
C GLU A 329 11.58 14.27 -4.79
N ASP A 330 12.37 14.62 -5.79
CA ASP A 330 11.99 14.44 -7.20
C ASP A 330 11.82 12.98 -7.57
N ILE A 331 12.72 12.11 -7.10
CA ILE A 331 12.64 10.66 -7.31
C ILE A 331 11.38 10.10 -6.65
N VAL A 332 11.09 10.52 -5.43
CA VAL A 332 9.85 10.15 -4.70
C VAL A 332 8.61 10.63 -5.45
N ALA A 333 8.63 11.86 -5.98
CA ALA A 333 7.51 12.41 -6.74
C ALA A 333 7.27 11.65 -8.04
N VAL A 334 8.33 11.30 -8.79
CA VAL A 334 8.22 10.47 -10.00
C VAL A 334 7.57 9.12 -9.68
N ASN A 335 8.04 8.44 -8.64
CA ASN A 335 7.47 7.16 -8.22
C ASN A 335 5.98 7.27 -7.83
N ALA A 336 5.59 8.39 -7.22
CA ALA A 336 4.21 8.65 -6.86
C ALA A 336 3.33 8.99 -8.08
N LEU A 337 3.86 9.73 -9.05
CA LEU A 337 3.14 10.17 -10.25
C LEU A 337 3.06 9.09 -11.33
N TYR A 338 4.06 8.21 -11.46
CA TYR A 338 4.12 7.19 -12.51
C TYR A 338 3.15 6.03 -12.23
N ARG A 339 1.87 6.33 -12.22
CA ARG A 339 0.74 5.40 -12.04
C ARG A 339 -0.44 5.82 -12.90
N PRO A 340 -1.31 4.88 -13.31
CA PRO A 340 -2.56 5.23 -14.01
C PRO A 340 -3.39 6.25 -13.21
N GLY A 341 -3.74 7.35 -13.85
CA GLY A 341 -4.41 8.51 -13.24
C GLY A 341 -3.42 9.66 -12.98
N PRO A 342 -2.60 9.61 -11.93
CA PRO A 342 -1.64 10.69 -11.61
C PRO A 342 -0.64 11.01 -12.72
N MET A 343 -0.32 10.03 -13.59
CA MET A 343 0.65 10.19 -14.67
C MET A 343 0.25 11.29 -15.69
N ASN A 344 -1.01 11.69 -15.74
CA ASN A 344 -1.45 12.82 -16.59
C ASN A 344 -0.85 14.17 -16.13
N ASN A 345 -0.34 14.24 -14.91
CA ASN A 345 0.28 15.45 -14.34
C ASN A 345 1.80 15.50 -14.50
N ILE A 346 2.44 14.46 -15.05
CA ILE A 346 3.90 14.37 -15.17
C ILE A 346 4.45 15.51 -16.01
N ASP A 347 3.84 15.82 -17.14
CA ASP A 347 4.28 16.89 -18.04
C ASP A 347 4.22 18.25 -17.34
N HIS A 348 3.15 18.52 -16.61
CA HIS A 348 3.02 19.75 -15.81
C HIS A 348 4.10 19.82 -14.71
N PHE A 349 4.35 18.73 -14.02
CA PHE A 349 5.38 18.65 -12.98
C PHE A 349 6.77 18.96 -13.57
N ILE A 350 7.14 18.31 -14.68
CA ILE A 350 8.41 18.52 -15.38
C ILE A 350 8.55 19.97 -15.87
N ASN A 351 7.51 20.48 -16.58
CA ASN A 351 7.54 21.81 -17.15
C ASN A 351 7.65 22.91 -16.09
N ARG A 352 6.97 22.73 -14.96
CA ARG A 352 7.02 23.67 -13.82
C ARG A 352 8.34 23.62 -13.09
N LYS A 353 8.92 22.44 -12.88
CA LYS A 353 10.28 22.31 -12.34
C LYS A 353 11.30 23.06 -13.18
N HIS A 354 11.23 22.93 -14.50
CA HIS A 354 12.16 23.59 -15.43
C HIS A 354 11.81 25.04 -15.77
N GLY A 355 10.78 25.61 -15.13
CA GLY A 355 10.35 27.00 -15.42
C GLY A 355 9.70 27.23 -16.78
N LYS A 356 9.39 26.16 -17.54
CA LYS A 356 8.70 26.24 -18.83
C LYS A 356 7.21 26.52 -18.68
N GLU A 357 6.65 26.17 -17.52
CA GLU A 357 5.27 26.46 -17.13
C GLU A 357 5.29 27.17 -15.77
N ARG A 358 4.44 28.21 -15.62
CA ARG A 358 4.33 28.95 -14.35
C ARG A 358 3.65 28.06 -13.31
N VAL A 359 4.25 27.96 -12.10
CA VAL A 359 3.62 27.29 -10.97
C VAL A 359 2.35 28.05 -10.57
N GLN A 360 1.23 27.34 -10.53
CA GLN A 360 -0.06 27.88 -10.13
C GLN A 360 -0.57 27.14 -8.90
N TYR A 361 -1.15 27.89 -7.99
CA TYR A 361 -1.83 27.34 -6.80
C TYR A 361 -3.31 27.73 -6.90
N PRO A 362 -4.25 26.78 -6.73
CA PRO A 362 -5.68 27.07 -6.72
C PRO A 362 -6.09 28.11 -5.68
N ASP A 363 -5.35 28.15 -4.55
CA ASP A 363 -5.42 29.19 -3.53
C ASP A 363 -4.01 29.50 -3.02
N PRO A 364 -3.65 30.78 -2.74
CA PRO A 364 -2.31 31.15 -2.27
C PRO A 364 -1.86 30.45 -0.97
N SER A 365 -2.80 30.09 -0.09
CA SER A 365 -2.49 29.37 1.15
C SER A 365 -1.93 27.97 0.92
N LEU A 366 -2.17 27.38 -0.24
CA LEU A 366 -1.67 26.05 -0.63
C LEU A 366 -0.20 26.04 -1.04
N LYS A 367 0.44 27.22 -1.19
CA LYS A 367 1.86 27.30 -1.55
C LYS A 367 2.75 26.55 -0.56
N LYS A 368 2.42 26.57 0.74
CA LYS A 368 3.18 25.82 1.76
C LYS A 368 3.05 24.30 1.62
N ILE A 369 1.92 23.82 1.10
CA ILE A 369 1.61 22.39 0.96
C ILE A 369 2.12 21.85 -0.37
N LEU A 370 1.90 22.60 -1.46
CA LEU A 370 2.16 22.16 -2.83
C LEU A 370 3.46 22.72 -3.41
N GLY A 371 4.22 23.50 -2.64
CA GLY A 371 5.45 24.15 -3.13
C GLY A 371 6.52 23.15 -3.57
N THR A 372 6.73 22.10 -2.79
CA THR A 372 7.70 21.02 -3.06
C THR A 372 7.33 20.17 -4.27
N THR A 373 6.07 20.23 -4.70
CA THR A 373 5.54 19.49 -5.86
C THR A 373 5.10 20.43 -6.99
N TYR A 374 5.65 21.64 -7.05
CA TYR A 374 5.40 22.63 -8.11
C TYR A 374 3.92 22.92 -8.36
N GLY A 375 3.11 22.91 -7.29
CA GLY A 375 1.66 23.14 -7.38
C GLY A 375 0.86 21.94 -7.87
N VAL A 376 1.47 20.76 -8.01
CA VAL A 376 0.78 19.52 -8.37
C VAL A 376 0.41 18.73 -7.10
N LEU A 377 -0.79 18.21 -7.02
CA LEU A 377 -1.19 17.27 -5.99
C LEU A 377 -0.60 15.89 -6.29
N VAL A 378 0.37 15.48 -5.50
CA VAL A 378 1.09 14.21 -5.65
C VAL A 378 0.75 13.26 -4.52
N TYR A 379 0.72 13.75 -3.28
CA TYR A 379 0.63 12.94 -2.06
C TYR A 379 -0.74 13.01 -1.41
N GLN A 380 -1.14 11.92 -0.77
CA GLN A 380 -2.40 11.85 -0.04
C GLN A 380 -2.43 12.83 1.14
N GLU A 381 -1.30 13.06 1.78
CA GLU A 381 -1.11 14.05 2.83
C GLU A 381 -1.44 15.46 2.34
N GLN A 382 -1.08 15.81 1.11
CA GLN A 382 -1.41 17.11 0.52
C GLN A 382 -2.92 17.30 0.35
N VAL A 383 -3.66 16.25 0.02
CA VAL A 383 -5.13 16.29 -0.03
C VAL A 383 -5.70 16.57 1.36
N MET A 384 -5.23 15.87 2.39
CA MET A 384 -5.69 16.05 3.76
C MET A 384 -5.35 17.45 4.30
N GLN A 385 -4.12 17.90 4.10
CA GLN A 385 -3.67 19.23 4.50
C GLN A 385 -4.42 20.35 3.76
N THR A 386 -4.76 20.13 2.49
CA THR A 386 -5.58 21.07 1.72
C THR A 386 -6.97 21.19 2.32
N ALA A 387 -7.62 20.08 2.68
CA ALA A 387 -8.92 20.10 3.34
C ALA A 387 -8.86 20.81 4.71
N GLN A 388 -7.80 20.60 5.47
CA GLN A 388 -7.58 21.26 6.76
C GLN A 388 -7.43 22.77 6.59
N VAL A 389 -6.53 23.22 5.71
CA VAL A 389 -6.19 24.66 5.57
C VAL A 389 -7.31 25.45 4.90
N LEU A 390 -8.00 24.86 3.93
CA LEU A 390 -9.04 25.57 3.17
C LEU A 390 -10.43 25.47 3.78
N ALA A 391 -10.79 24.32 4.32
CA ALA A 391 -12.13 24.05 4.79
C ALA A 391 -12.24 23.84 6.31
N GLY A 392 -11.11 23.92 7.05
CA GLY A 392 -11.09 23.76 8.50
C GLY A 392 -11.39 22.34 8.98
N PHE A 393 -11.20 21.35 8.12
CA PHE A 393 -11.37 19.95 8.51
C PHE A 393 -10.32 19.57 9.56
N SER A 394 -10.70 18.77 10.55
CA SER A 394 -9.74 18.03 11.33
C SER A 394 -9.01 17.02 10.44
N LEU A 395 -7.81 16.56 10.83
CA LEU A 395 -7.08 15.56 10.06
C LEU A 395 -7.87 14.24 9.96
N GLY A 396 -8.66 13.89 10.99
CA GLY A 396 -9.55 12.74 10.95
C GLY A 396 -10.64 12.86 9.89
N GLU A 397 -11.30 14.01 9.79
CA GLU A 397 -12.30 14.29 8.75
C GLU A 397 -11.68 14.34 7.35
N ALA A 398 -10.47 14.90 7.23
CA ALA A 398 -9.74 14.94 5.98
C ALA A 398 -9.35 13.53 5.48
N ASP A 399 -9.02 12.58 6.38
CA ASP A 399 -8.80 11.18 6.00
C ASP A 399 -10.08 10.51 5.48
N LEU A 400 -11.23 10.78 6.10
CA LEU A 400 -12.51 10.26 5.61
C LEU A 400 -12.83 10.77 4.19
N LEU A 401 -12.60 12.06 3.94
CA LEU A 401 -12.76 12.66 2.61
C LEU A 401 -11.83 11.98 1.58
N ARG A 402 -10.54 11.89 1.88
CA ARG A 402 -9.55 11.24 1.00
C ARG A 402 -9.95 9.80 0.64
N ARG A 403 -10.44 9.03 1.62
CA ARG A 403 -10.88 7.64 1.40
C ARG A 403 -12.14 7.54 0.55
N ALA A 404 -13.10 8.45 0.75
CA ALA A 404 -14.30 8.52 -0.07
C ALA A 404 -13.95 8.71 -1.55
N MET A 405 -12.99 9.60 -1.83
CA MET A 405 -12.45 9.84 -3.18
C MET A 405 -11.77 8.59 -3.73
N SER A 406 -10.90 7.94 -2.95
CA SER A 406 -10.20 6.71 -3.38
C SER A 406 -11.15 5.55 -3.68
N LYS A 407 -12.24 5.40 -2.91
CA LYS A 407 -13.25 4.35 -3.09
C LYS A 407 -14.33 4.70 -4.11
N LYS A 408 -14.31 5.93 -4.66
CA LYS A 408 -15.31 6.46 -5.62
C LYS A 408 -16.76 6.32 -5.12
N ASN A 409 -16.99 6.54 -3.83
CA ASN A 409 -18.33 6.50 -3.24
C ASN A 409 -19.03 7.84 -3.50
N ALA A 410 -19.89 7.89 -4.51
CA ALA A 410 -20.53 9.11 -4.99
C ALA A 410 -21.33 9.84 -3.91
N ASP A 411 -22.10 9.14 -3.08
CA ASP A 411 -22.95 9.73 -2.04
C ASP A 411 -22.10 10.41 -0.94
N VAL A 412 -21.02 9.73 -0.52
CA VAL A 412 -20.09 10.28 0.48
C VAL A 412 -19.33 11.47 -0.10
N ILE A 413 -18.85 11.36 -1.35
CA ILE A 413 -18.16 12.46 -2.04
C ILE A 413 -19.05 13.70 -2.10
N GLN A 414 -20.33 13.55 -2.42
CA GLN A 414 -21.26 14.68 -2.52
C GLN A 414 -21.54 15.33 -1.17
N ARG A 415 -21.71 14.53 -0.11
CA ARG A 415 -21.88 15.02 1.25
C ARG A 415 -20.64 15.77 1.74
N GLU A 416 -19.46 15.22 1.54
CA GLU A 416 -18.21 15.84 1.94
C GLU A 416 -17.90 17.10 1.11
N ARG A 417 -18.36 17.16 -0.16
CA ARG A 417 -18.28 18.37 -1.00
C ARG A 417 -19.03 19.54 -0.37
N ALA A 418 -20.27 19.31 0.05
CA ALA A 418 -21.07 20.35 0.67
C ALA A 418 -20.41 20.86 1.97
N LYS A 419 -19.92 19.94 2.82
CA LYS A 419 -19.22 20.26 4.07
C LYS A 419 -17.93 21.04 3.81
N PHE A 420 -17.15 20.64 2.80
CA PHE A 420 -15.91 21.34 2.43
C PHE A 420 -16.18 22.78 1.99
N ILE A 421 -17.16 22.98 1.10
CA ILE A 421 -17.52 24.33 0.60
C ILE A 421 -18.02 25.22 1.74
N GLU A 422 -18.89 24.68 2.61
CA GLU A 422 -19.41 25.42 3.78
C GLU A 422 -18.28 25.81 4.74
N GLY A 423 -17.37 24.87 5.05
CA GLY A 423 -16.20 25.13 5.90
C GLY A 423 -15.28 26.19 5.31
N ALA A 424 -15.02 26.14 4.00
CA ALA A 424 -14.19 27.13 3.31
C ALA A 424 -14.81 28.53 3.35
N ILE A 425 -16.13 28.64 3.16
CA ILE A 425 -16.87 29.92 3.26
C ILE A 425 -16.78 30.48 4.68
N LYS A 426 -16.93 29.65 5.72
CA LYS A 426 -16.78 30.05 7.13
C LYS A 426 -15.37 30.60 7.43
N LEU A 427 -14.35 30.12 6.73
CA LEU A 427 -12.97 30.61 6.80
C LEU A 427 -12.70 31.81 5.88
N GLY A 428 -13.73 32.44 5.31
CA GLY A 428 -13.63 33.62 4.46
C GLY A 428 -13.19 33.36 3.02
N ARG A 429 -13.25 32.13 2.53
CA ARG A 429 -12.96 31.79 1.14
C ARG A 429 -14.18 32.04 0.25
N LYS A 430 -13.92 32.42 -1.01
CA LYS A 430 -15.01 32.54 -2.02
C LYS A 430 -15.52 31.13 -2.39
N LYS A 431 -16.83 31.02 -2.60
CA LYS A 431 -17.46 29.75 -3.00
C LYS A 431 -16.82 29.15 -4.24
N GLU A 432 -16.58 29.99 -5.26
CA GLU A 432 -15.96 29.53 -6.52
C GLU A 432 -14.54 28.98 -6.33
N THR A 433 -13.78 29.56 -5.37
CA THR A 433 -12.43 29.05 -5.02
C THR A 433 -12.56 27.71 -4.33
N ALA A 434 -13.49 27.57 -3.38
CA ALA A 434 -13.73 26.33 -2.68
C ALA A 434 -14.15 25.19 -3.64
N GLU A 435 -15.05 25.48 -4.56
CA GLU A 435 -15.49 24.53 -5.60
C GLU A 435 -14.33 24.09 -6.49
N LYS A 436 -13.54 25.03 -7.01
CA LYS A 436 -12.36 24.72 -7.83
C LYS A 436 -11.34 23.86 -7.11
N VAL A 437 -11.08 24.14 -5.82
CA VAL A 437 -10.13 23.34 -5.05
C VAL A 437 -10.70 21.96 -4.77
N TYR A 438 -11.98 21.87 -4.43
CA TYR A 438 -12.60 20.55 -4.25
C TYR A 438 -12.50 19.70 -5.51
N ASP A 439 -12.86 20.26 -6.67
CA ASP A 439 -12.79 19.57 -7.96
C ASP A 439 -11.34 19.22 -8.35
N TYR A 440 -10.35 19.97 -7.83
CA TYR A 440 -8.93 19.68 -8.03
C TYR A 440 -8.42 18.51 -7.17
N ILE A 441 -8.99 18.29 -5.98
CA ILE A 441 -8.60 17.19 -5.09
C ILE A 441 -9.45 15.92 -5.29
N ALA A 442 -10.62 16.02 -5.95
CA ALA A 442 -11.54 14.91 -6.25
C ALA A 442 -11.15 14.16 -7.51
#